data_b6f576b1be33e926f17de162e7891c53
#
_entry.id   b6f576b1be33e926f17de162e7891c53
#
_cell.length_a   1.000
_cell.length_b   1.000
_cell.length_c   1.000
_cell.angle_alpha   90.00
_cell.angle_beta   90.00
_cell.angle_gamma   90.00
#
_symmetry.space_group_name_H-M   'P 1'
#
loop_
_entity.id
_entity.type
_entity.pdbx_description
1 polymer ?
#
loop_
_entity_poly.entity_id
_entity_poly.type
_entity_poly.pdbx_seq_one_letter_code
_entity_poly.pdbx_strand_id
1 'polypeptide(L)'
;MFYRLYTLIMKKLQSLLQEPQTRVILILPVIFQMILFPLAATLEVTNTTIAIFDQDNGEHSIELTQRLAKASAFSQVLLLKNEHEIRETLDNRKALLVVRFGQNFSADVASRHSANMLLLLDGRNSNSAQIAANYVAQIVTQYQHELTQAQALPNNSELIVRNWYNPNLDYKWFIVPSLVALITTIGVLIVTSLSIAREREQGTLDQLLVSPLTTWQIFIGKAVPALIVATAQASLVLVIGIFCYQIPFAGSLLLFYATMLFYGLSLVGFGLLISALCSTQQQAFIGVFVFMMPAVLLSGYISPVENMPIWLQQITWINPIRHFTEITKQIYLKNADFSVIFHSLWPLFIIAIITSSVAYYLFRKKIA
;
A
#
# COMPACT_ATOMS: atom_id res chain seq x y z
N MET A 1 -12.66 -2.35 -41.24
CA MET A 1 -12.10 -1.55 -40.16
C MET A 1 -11.88 -2.40 -38.90
N PHE A 2 -12.88 -3.05 -38.34
CA PHE A 2 -12.78 -3.88 -37.15
C PHE A 2 -11.80 -5.04 -37.23
N TYR A 3 -11.74 -5.74 -38.36
CA TYR A 3 -10.84 -6.87 -38.61
C TYR A 3 -9.35 -6.48 -38.45
N ARG A 4 -8.95 -5.32 -39.00
CA ARG A 4 -7.57 -4.83 -38.87
C ARG A 4 -7.19 -4.51 -37.42
N LEU A 5 -8.10 -3.88 -36.68
CA LEU A 5 -7.89 -3.57 -35.28
C LEU A 5 -7.79 -4.85 -34.44
N TYR A 6 -8.69 -5.80 -34.68
CA TYR A 6 -8.67 -7.11 -34.01
C TYR A 6 -7.34 -7.84 -34.27
N THR A 7 -6.90 -7.90 -35.55
CA THR A 7 -5.62 -8.53 -35.90
C THR A 7 -4.42 -7.86 -35.21
N LEU A 8 -4.43 -6.52 -35.09
CA LEU A 8 -3.37 -5.78 -34.40
C LEU A 8 -3.32 -6.10 -32.92
N ILE A 9 -4.48 -6.15 -32.27
CA ILE A 9 -4.62 -6.49 -30.83
C ILE A 9 -4.15 -7.93 -30.60
N MET A 10 -4.61 -8.89 -31.43
CA MET A 10 -4.24 -10.30 -31.27
C MET A 10 -2.76 -10.54 -31.53
N LYS A 11 -2.18 -9.91 -32.59
CA LYS A 11 -0.74 -9.95 -32.82
C LYS A 11 0.06 -9.48 -31.63
N LYS A 12 -0.38 -8.37 -30.99
CA LYS A 12 0.31 -7.83 -29.79
C LYS A 12 0.19 -8.75 -28.60
N LEU A 13 -0.99 -9.30 -28.34
CA LEU A 13 -1.20 -10.27 -27.26
C LEU A 13 -0.36 -11.54 -27.47
N GLN A 14 -0.33 -12.06 -28.69
CA GLN A 14 0.51 -13.21 -29.00
C GLN A 14 2.00 -12.91 -28.80
N SER A 15 2.47 -11.74 -29.25
CA SER A 15 3.85 -11.30 -29.01
C SER A 15 4.19 -11.26 -27.51
N LEU A 16 3.29 -10.70 -26.67
CA LEU A 16 3.48 -10.64 -25.21
C LEU A 16 3.56 -12.05 -24.57
N LEU A 17 2.77 -13.00 -25.09
CA LEU A 17 2.73 -14.37 -24.59
C LEU A 17 3.87 -15.25 -25.12
N GLN A 18 4.35 -15.01 -26.34
CA GLN A 18 5.41 -15.83 -26.96
C GLN A 18 6.81 -15.42 -26.48
N GLU A 19 7.00 -14.18 -26.11
CA GLU A 19 8.29 -13.65 -25.71
C GLU A 19 8.62 -13.97 -24.25
N PRO A 20 9.65 -14.79 -23.96
CA PRO A 20 9.92 -15.27 -22.61
C PRO A 20 10.29 -14.12 -21.65
N GLN A 21 11.02 -13.10 -22.12
CA GLN A 21 11.39 -11.95 -21.30
C GLN A 21 10.15 -11.15 -20.85
N THR A 22 9.22 -10.90 -21.75
CA THR A 22 7.99 -10.16 -21.47
C THR A 22 7.10 -10.93 -20.49
N ARG A 23 6.98 -12.26 -20.67
CA ARG A 23 6.21 -13.09 -19.72
C ARG A 23 6.79 -13.00 -18.29
N VAL A 24 8.10 -13.13 -18.15
CA VAL A 24 8.77 -13.04 -16.85
C VAL A 24 8.53 -11.67 -16.22
N ILE A 25 8.69 -10.58 -16.97
CA ILE A 25 8.49 -9.22 -16.44
C ILE A 25 7.03 -8.96 -16.04
N LEU A 26 6.05 -9.60 -16.70
CA LEU A 26 4.64 -9.41 -16.37
C LEU A 26 4.14 -10.31 -15.23
N ILE A 27 4.66 -11.52 -15.11
CA ILE A 27 4.18 -12.52 -14.13
C ILE A 27 5.00 -12.49 -12.85
N LEU A 28 6.32 -12.43 -12.93
CA LEU A 28 7.21 -12.52 -11.77
C LEU A 28 6.95 -11.43 -10.72
N PRO A 29 6.78 -10.14 -11.08
CA PRO A 29 6.47 -9.10 -10.10
C PRO A 29 5.14 -9.35 -9.37
N VAL A 30 4.13 -9.91 -10.04
CA VAL A 30 2.82 -10.21 -9.42
C VAL A 30 3.01 -11.25 -8.31
N ILE A 31 3.64 -12.37 -8.64
CA ILE A 31 3.88 -13.46 -7.67
C ILE A 31 4.78 -12.98 -6.54
N PHE A 32 5.89 -12.34 -6.89
CA PHE A 32 6.87 -11.88 -5.91
C PHE A 32 6.30 -10.83 -4.96
N GLN A 33 5.56 -9.84 -5.46
CA GLN A 33 4.96 -8.80 -4.63
C GLN A 33 3.82 -9.34 -3.77
N MET A 34 3.00 -10.25 -4.30
CA MET A 34 1.91 -10.87 -3.53
C MET A 34 2.41 -11.79 -2.41
N ILE A 35 3.60 -12.35 -2.54
CA ILE A 35 4.23 -13.15 -1.48
C ILE A 35 4.99 -12.23 -0.52
N LEU A 36 5.85 -11.36 -1.06
CA LEU A 36 6.80 -10.59 -0.25
C LEU A 36 6.10 -9.53 0.61
N PHE A 37 5.23 -8.71 0.02
CA PHE A 37 4.65 -7.57 0.74
C PHE A 37 3.75 -7.97 1.92
N PRO A 38 2.81 -8.92 1.80
CA PRO A 38 2.00 -9.33 2.93
C PRO A 38 2.77 -10.05 4.04
N LEU A 39 3.92 -10.66 3.71
CA LEU A 39 4.76 -11.38 4.68
C LEU A 39 5.85 -10.49 5.29
N ALA A 40 6.48 -9.61 4.49
CA ALA A 40 7.61 -8.81 4.92
C ALA A 40 7.22 -7.43 5.45
N ALA A 41 6.14 -6.85 4.95
CA ALA A 41 5.66 -5.54 5.33
C ALA A 41 4.62 -5.59 6.46
N THR A 42 4.79 -6.47 7.43
CA THR A 42 3.94 -6.49 8.62
C THR A 42 4.30 -5.29 9.49
N LEU A 43 3.36 -4.39 9.70
CA LEU A 43 3.44 -3.37 10.77
C LEU A 43 3.04 -3.99 12.13
N GLU A 44 2.82 -5.29 12.18
CA GLU A 44 2.61 -6.01 13.42
C GLU A 44 3.96 -6.18 14.10
N VAL A 45 4.07 -5.59 15.26
CA VAL A 45 5.20 -5.82 16.15
C VAL A 45 4.95 -7.16 16.85
N THR A 46 5.23 -8.27 16.12
CA THR A 46 5.27 -9.62 16.67
C THR A 46 6.73 -9.97 16.97
N ASN A 47 6.98 -10.69 18.05
CA ASN A 47 8.34 -11.08 18.47
C ASN A 47 9.27 -9.94 18.91
N THR A 48 8.73 -8.91 19.53
CA THR A 48 9.53 -7.80 20.03
C THR A 48 9.91 -8.00 21.49
N THR A 49 11.17 -7.67 21.80
CA THR A 49 11.65 -7.61 23.18
C THR A 49 11.34 -6.23 23.77
N ILE A 50 10.72 -6.21 24.94
CA ILE A 50 10.57 -5.02 25.76
C ILE A 50 11.40 -5.16 27.03
N ALA A 51 11.82 -4.04 27.58
CA ALA A 51 12.49 -4.04 28.87
C ALA A 51 11.62 -3.33 29.92
N ILE A 52 11.69 -3.78 31.15
CA ILE A 52 10.95 -3.19 32.28
C ILE A 52 11.93 -2.85 33.37
N PHE A 53 11.89 -1.59 33.80
CA PHE A 53 12.59 -1.09 34.97
C PHE A 53 11.58 -0.73 36.04
N ASP A 54 11.39 -1.64 36.98
CA ASP A 54 10.44 -1.49 38.07
C ASP A 54 11.16 -1.03 39.34
N GLN A 55 10.89 0.21 39.76
CA GLN A 55 11.40 0.78 41.03
C GLN A 55 10.42 0.61 42.16
N ASP A 56 9.16 0.29 41.86
CA ASP A 56 8.08 0.18 42.86
C ASP A 56 8.04 -1.21 43.50
N ASN A 57 8.20 -2.26 42.68
CA ASN A 57 8.03 -3.67 43.10
C ASN A 57 6.71 -3.92 43.87
N GLY A 58 5.69 -3.12 43.58
CA GLY A 58 4.37 -3.24 44.19
C GLY A 58 3.41 -4.12 43.43
N GLU A 59 2.20 -4.34 43.99
CA GLU A 59 1.20 -5.21 43.41
C GLU A 59 0.82 -4.81 41.98
N HIS A 60 0.57 -3.51 41.76
CA HIS A 60 0.10 -3.01 40.46
C HIS A 60 1.20 -3.00 39.40
N SER A 61 2.47 -2.72 39.74
CA SER A 61 3.59 -2.78 38.81
C SER A 61 3.92 -4.21 38.39
N ILE A 62 3.85 -5.17 39.35
CA ILE A 62 4.05 -6.60 39.07
C ILE A 62 2.94 -7.14 38.19
N GLU A 63 1.67 -6.83 38.46
CA GLU A 63 0.53 -7.26 37.65
C GLU A 63 0.64 -6.74 36.21
N LEU A 64 0.95 -5.47 35.99
CA LEU A 64 1.16 -4.90 34.66
C LEU A 64 2.35 -5.56 33.95
N THR A 65 3.44 -5.82 34.66
CA THR A 65 4.61 -6.55 34.12
C THR A 65 4.21 -7.94 33.63
N GLN A 66 3.39 -8.67 34.40
CA GLN A 66 2.91 -9.99 33.99
C GLN A 66 1.96 -9.92 32.79
N ARG A 67 1.09 -8.92 32.70
CA ARG A 67 0.21 -8.72 31.55
C ARG A 67 1.00 -8.39 30.29
N LEU A 68 2.00 -7.53 30.41
CA LEU A 68 2.92 -7.24 29.29
C LEU A 68 3.69 -8.49 28.86
N ALA A 69 4.15 -9.33 29.80
CA ALA A 69 4.85 -10.57 29.47
C ALA A 69 3.96 -11.64 28.82
N LYS A 70 2.66 -11.64 29.09
CA LYS A 70 1.68 -12.57 28.48
C LYS A 70 1.13 -12.07 27.14
N ALA A 71 1.36 -10.81 26.80
CA ALA A 71 0.84 -10.22 25.56
C ALA A 71 1.54 -10.82 24.32
N SER A 72 0.77 -11.26 23.34
CA SER A 72 1.27 -11.87 22.10
C SER A 72 2.18 -10.96 21.27
N ALA A 73 2.11 -9.66 21.49
CA ALA A 73 2.97 -8.67 20.84
C ALA A 73 4.44 -8.74 21.31
N PHE A 74 4.68 -9.24 22.53
CA PHE A 74 6.00 -9.26 23.12
C PHE A 74 6.50 -10.70 23.31
N SER A 75 7.59 -11.05 22.65
CA SER A 75 8.17 -12.37 22.75
C SER A 75 9.05 -12.55 23.98
N GLN A 76 9.63 -11.45 24.46
CA GLN A 76 10.54 -11.45 25.59
C GLN A 76 10.43 -10.19 26.41
N VAL A 77 10.46 -10.31 27.73
CA VAL A 77 10.53 -9.21 28.68
C VAL A 77 11.85 -9.27 29.44
N LEU A 78 12.65 -8.21 29.33
CA LEU A 78 13.90 -8.07 30.06
C LEU A 78 13.65 -7.21 31.31
N LEU A 79 13.93 -7.76 32.49
CA LEU A 79 13.86 -7.01 33.74
C LEU A 79 15.19 -6.32 33.99
N LEU A 80 15.19 -5.00 34.08
CA LEU A 80 16.37 -4.18 34.35
C LEU A 80 16.49 -3.92 35.85
N LYS A 81 17.70 -3.94 36.35
CA LYS A 81 17.98 -3.73 37.79
C LYS A 81 18.41 -2.31 38.10
N ASN A 82 19.03 -1.64 37.14
CA ASN A 82 19.62 -0.32 37.32
C ASN A 82 19.20 0.63 36.21
N GLU A 83 19.12 1.91 36.52
CA GLU A 83 18.79 2.96 35.53
C GLU A 83 19.84 3.05 34.39
N HIS A 84 21.09 2.76 34.67
CA HIS A 84 22.16 2.74 33.68
C HIS A 84 21.92 1.66 32.60
N GLU A 85 21.32 0.54 32.96
CA GLU A 85 21.00 -0.55 32.03
C GLU A 85 19.94 -0.12 30.99
N ILE A 86 19.12 0.90 31.28
CA ILE A 86 18.14 1.42 30.33
C ILE A 86 18.83 1.89 29.06
N ARG A 87 19.84 2.75 29.24
CA ARG A 87 20.61 3.29 28.11
C ARG A 87 21.34 2.21 27.35
N GLU A 88 22.02 1.31 28.06
CA GLU A 88 22.73 0.18 27.46
C GLU A 88 21.81 -0.72 26.65
N THR A 89 20.60 -1.00 27.17
CA THR A 89 19.60 -1.85 26.51
C THR A 89 19.08 -1.23 25.21
N LEU A 90 18.80 0.07 25.21
CA LEU A 90 18.36 0.79 24.01
C LEU A 90 19.50 0.96 23.01
N ASP A 91 20.70 1.37 23.46
CA ASP A 91 21.86 1.60 22.58
C ASP A 91 22.29 0.30 21.87
N ASN A 92 22.28 -0.82 22.57
CA ASN A 92 22.61 -2.14 22.02
C ASN A 92 21.42 -2.84 21.34
N ARG A 93 20.27 -2.18 21.15
CA ARG A 93 19.06 -2.75 20.53
C ARG A 93 18.58 -4.05 21.17
N LYS A 94 18.80 -4.25 22.47
CA LYS A 94 18.36 -5.43 23.20
C LYS A 94 16.83 -5.39 23.41
N ALA A 95 16.23 -4.18 23.50
CA ALA A 95 14.79 -3.97 23.54
C ALA A 95 14.37 -2.80 22.66
N LEU A 96 13.14 -2.83 22.15
CA LEU A 96 12.56 -1.78 21.32
C LEU A 96 12.06 -0.60 22.16
N LEU A 97 11.55 -0.88 23.34
CA LEU A 97 11.11 0.11 24.32
C LEU A 97 11.40 -0.34 25.75
N VAL A 98 11.49 0.63 26.65
CA VAL A 98 11.61 0.40 28.09
C VAL A 98 10.41 1.01 28.78
N VAL A 99 9.76 0.21 29.62
CA VAL A 99 8.70 0.65 30.54
C VAL A 99 9.34 0.91 31.90
N ARG A 100 9.20 2.12 32.44
CA ARG A 100 9.69 2.46 33.77
C ARG A 100 8.52 2.76 34.70
N PHE A 101 8.44 2.02 35.79
CA PHE A 101 7.54 2.32 36.93
C PHE A 101 8.31 3.12 37.99
N GLY A 102 7.73 4.22 38.44
CA GLY A 102 8.30 5.04 39.51
C GLY A 102 8.13 4.39 40.89
N GLN A 103 8.88 4.83 41.92
CA GLN A 103 8.95 4.22 43.26
C GLN A 103 7.61 4.12 44.00
N ASN A 104 6.63 4.98 43.70
CA ASN A 104 5.34 5.03 44.40
C ASN A 104 4.18 4.61 43.45
N PHE A 105 4.47 3.96 42.34
CA PHE A 105 3.46 3.67 41.29
C PHE A 105 2.24 2.93 41.89
N SER A 106 2.44 1.84 42.61
CA SER A 106 1.33 1.06 43.19
C SER A 106 0.60 1.80 44.30
N ALA A 107 1.32 2.57 45.12
CA ALA A 107 0.71 3.38 46.14
C ALA A 107 -0.18 4.50 45.57
N ASP A 108 0.26 5.14 44.47
CA ASP A 108 -0.52 6.16 43.76
C ASP A 108 -1.77 5.55 43.13
N VAL A 109 -1.65 4.38 42.49
CA VAL A 109 -2.79 3.65 41.91
C VAL A 109 -3.80 3.29 43.01
N ALA A 110 -3.34 2.72 44.16
CA ALA A 110 -4.19 2.32 45.27
C ALA A 110 -4.89 3.51 45.95
N SER A 111 -4.21 4.65 46.07
CA SER A 111 -4.75 5.89 46.62
C SER A 111 -5.53 6.77 45.65
N ARG A 112 -5.72 6.31 44.40
CA ARG A 112 -6.41 7.02 43.30
C ARG A 112 -5.76 8.36 42.91
N HIS A 113 -4.48 8.48 43.12
CA HIS A 113 -3.69 9.56 42.59
C HIS A 113 -3.25 9.23 41.16
N SER A 114 -2.79 10.24 40.42
CA SER A 114 -2.22 10.01 39.09
C SER A 114 -0.88 9.28 39.20
N ALA A 115 -0.88 7.99 38.85
CA ALA A 115 0.34 7.19 38.78
C ALA A 115 1.03 7.40 37.41
N ASN A 116 2.33 7.72 37.47
CA ASN A 116 3.10 7.99 36.27
C ASN A 116 3.92 6.76 35.83
N MET A 117 3.74 6.36 34.57
CA MET A 117 4.54 5.36 33.90
C MET A 117 5.27 6.03 32.73
N LEU A 118 6.58 5.82 32.62
CA LEU A 118 7.39 6.38 31.56
C LEU A 118 7.70 5.32 30.51
N LEU A 119 7.44 5.64 29.24
CA LEU A 119 7.84 4.83 28.10
C LEU A 119 9.03 5.49 27.39
N LEU A 120 10.14 4.77 27.29
CA LEU A 120 11.33 5.18 26.58
C LEU A 120 11.43 4.36 25.30
N LEU A 121 11.41 5.01 24.14
CA LEU A 121 11.33 4.38 22.82
C LEU A 121 12.66 4.46 22.10
N ASP A 122 13.04 3.40 21.35
CA ASP A 122 14.16 3.48 20.41
C ASP A 122 13.72 4.26 19.16
N GLY A 123 14.05 5.53 19.10
CA GLY A 123 13.71 6.42 17.97
C GLY A 123 14.30 6.03 16.63
N ARG A 124 15.29 5.14 16.59
CA ARG A 124 15.88 4.62 15.33
C ARG A 124 14.89 3.71 14.58
N ASN A 125 13.99 3.06 15.31
CA ASN A 125 12.91 2.23 14.78
C ASN A 125 11.54 2.84 15.13
N SER A 126 11.35 4.13 14.86
CA SER A 126 10.21 4.93 15.33
C SER A 126 8.84 4.31 15.06
N ASN A 127 8.64 3.69 13.89
CA ASN A 127 7.36 3.07 13.53
C ASN A 127 7.05 1.87 14.42
N SER A 128 7.97 0.91 14.53
CA SER A 128 7.81 -0.27 15.37
C SER A 128 7.71 0.10 16.86
N ALA A 129 8.50 1.06 17.31
CA ALA A 129 8.47 1.55 18.68
C ALA A 129 7.12 2.21 19.04
N GLN A 130 6.56 3.00 18.12
CA GLN A 130 5.23 3.61 18.33
C GLN A 130 4.11 2.56 18.38
N ILE A 131 4.16 1.54 17.53
CA ILE A 131 3.18 0.44 17.56
C ILE A 131 3.28 -0.33 18.87
N ALA A 132 4.49 -0.65 19.32
CA ALA A 132 4.71 -1.30 20.62
C ALA A 132 4.22 -0.43 21.79
N ALA A 133 4.45 0.88 21.74
CA ALA A 133 3.93 1.82 22.75
C ALA A 133 2.40 1.84 22.78
N ASN A 134 1.73 1.76 21.62
CA ASN A 134 0.28 1.68 21.54
C ASN A 134 -0.25 0.38 22.18
N TYR A 135 0.43 -0.76 21.98
CA TYR A 135 0.06 -2.01 22.68
C TYR A 135 0.20 -1.89 24.20
N VAL A 136 1.30 -1.30 24.68
CA VAL A 136 1.46 -1.03 26.12
C VAL A 136 0.33 -0.15 26.63
N ALA A 137 0.02 0.94 25.91
CA ALA A 137 -1.07 1.85 26.29
C ALA A 137 -2.44 1.15 26.35
N GLN A 138 -2.74 0.26 25.40
CA GLN A 138 -3.97 -0.54 25.40
C GLN A 138 -4.06 -1.46 26.64
N ILE A 139 -2.97 -2.17 26.97
CA ILE A 139 -2.92 -3.06 28.13
C ILE A 139 -3.12 -2.27 29.43
N VAL A 140 -2.47 -1.10 29.54
CA VAL A 140 -2.63 -0.22 30.70
C VAL A 140 -4.05 0.32 30.81
N THR A 141 -4.65 0.75 29.70
CA THR A 141 -6.04 1.23 29.66
C THR A 141 -7.02 0.13 30.06
N GLN A 142 -6.83 -1.08 29.54
CA GLN A 142 -7.65 -2.22 29.95
C GLN A 142 -7.53 -2.51 31.45
N TYR A 143 -6.30 -2.48 32.00
CA TYR A 143 -6.07 -2.66 33.43
C TYR A 143 -6.76 -1.58 34.27
N GLN A 144 -6.69 -0.32 33.86
CA GLN A 144 -7.40 0.78 34.51
C GLN A 144 -8.92 0.57 34.52
N HIS A 145 -9.50 0.08 33.42
CA HIS A 145 -10.91 -0.24 33.32
C HIS A 145 -11.31 -1.35 34.31
N GLU A 146 -10.54 -2.42 34.39
CA GLU A 146 -10.80 -3.52 35.32
C GLU A 146 -10.74 -3.05 36.78
N LEU A 147 -9.76 -2.22 37.14
CA LEU A 147 -9.65 -1.65 38.48
C LEU A 147 -10.87 -0.76 38.84
N THR A 148 -11.35 -0.01 37.85
CA THR A 148 -12.49 0.89 38.05
C THR A 148 -13.81 0.11 38.16
N GLN A 149 -14.00 -0.94 37.38
CA GLN A 149 -15.17 -1.83 37.45
C GLN A 149 -15.20 -2.64 38.78
N ALA A 150 -14.05 -3.15 39.22
CA ALA A 150 -13.97 -3.89 40.49
C ALA A 150 -14.37 -3.06 41.72
N GLN A 151 -14.31 -1.73 41.63
CA GLN A 151 -14.62 -0.80 42.72
C GLN A 151 -16.05 -0.21 42.68
N ALA A 152 -16.95 -0.77 41.85
CA ALA A 152 -18.38 -0.47 41.78
C ALA A 152 -18.74 1.03 41.82
N LEU A 153 -18.20 1.84 40.92
CA LEU A 153 -18.64 3.23 40.77
C LEU A 153 -19.77 3.30 39.72
N PRO A 154 -20.95 3.88 40.05
CA PRO A 154 -22.14 3.81 39.21
C PRO A 154 -22.15 4.70 37.97
N ASN A 155 -21.09 5.41 37.63
CA ASN A 155 -21.08 6.39 36.53
C ASN A 155 -19.78 6.43 35.73
N ASN A 156 -19.28 5.27 35.32
CA ASN A 156 -18.14 5.26 34.39
C ASN A 156 -18.61 5.12 32.96
N SER A 157 -18.32 6.12 32.14
CA SER A 157 -18.41 6.01 30.69
C SER A 157 -17.41 4.95 30.23
N GLU A 158 -17.88 3.80 29.81
CA GLU A 158 -17.05 2.75 29.21
C GLU A 158 -16.67 3.17 27.80
N LEU A 159 -15.39 3.34 27.51
CA LEU A 159 -14.90 3.61 26.18
C LEU A 159 -14.83 2.28 25.41
N ILE A 160 -15.87 1.97 24.64
CA ILE A 160 -15.89 0.81 23.75
C ILE A 160 -15.25 1.20 22.42
N VAL A 161 -13.99 0.80 22.22
CA VAL A 161 -13.29 0.99 20.93
C VAL A 161 -13.68 -0.13 19.98
N ARG A 162 -14.30 0.22 18.85
CA ARG A 162 -14.60 -0.72 17.77
C ARG A 162 -13.91 -0.27 16.49
N ASN A 163 -13.04 -1.10 15.97
CA ASN A 163 -12.42 -0.87 14.66
C ASN A 163 -13.38 -1.34 13.56
N TRP A 164 -13.82 -0.43 12.72
CA TRP A 164 -14.70 -0.73 11.61
C TRP A 164 -13.85 -1.16 10.40
N TYR A 165 -14.38 -2.09 9.60
CA TYR A 165 -13.80 -2.59 8.35
C TYR A 165 -12.50 -3.41 8.47
N ASN A 166 -11.79 -3.34 9.58
CA ASN A 166 -10.64 -4.17 9.92
C ASN A 166 -10.59 -4.36 11.43
N PRO A 167 -11.42 -5.27 12.00
CA PRO A 167 -11.57 -5.42 13.44
C PRO A 167 -10.27 -5.74 14.18
N ASN A 168 -9.41 -6.53 13.54
CA ASN A 168 -8.14 -6.98 14.10
C ASN A 168 -6.97 -6.05 13.79
N LEU A 169 -7.20 -4.95 13.05
CA LEU A 169 -6.15 -4.05 12.55
C LEU A 169 -5.05 -4.81 11.75
N ASP A 170 -5.42 -5.90 11.09
CA ASP A 170 -4.51 -6.73 10.30
C ASP A 170 -3.96 -5.91 9.12
N TYR A 171 -2.64 -5.75 9.08
CA TYR A 171 -1.97 -4.94 8.07
C TYR A 171 -2.13 -5.50 6.64
N LYS A 172 -2.34 -6.81 6.50
CA LYS A 172 -2.60 -7.45 5.21
C LYS A 172 -3.84 -6.90 4.52
N TRP A 173 -4.88 -6.56 5.31
CA TRP A 173 -6.11 -5.95 4.79
C TRP A 173 -5.89 -4.56 4.20
N PHE A 174 -4.86 -3.86 4.66
CA PHE A 174 -4.46 -2.56 4.10
C PHE A 174 -3.59 -2.71 2.84
N ILE A 175 -2.60 -3.62 2.88
CA ILE A 175 -1.61 -3.77 1.81
C ILE A 175 -2.19 -4.42 0.57
N VAL A 176 -2.89 -5.56 0.69
CA VAL A 176 -3.30 -6.37 -0.47
C VAL A 176 -4.22 -5.62 -1.42
N PRO A 177 -5.27 -4.88 -0.99
CA PRO A 177 -6.04 -4.05 -1.90
C PRO A 177 -5.20 -2.99 -2.63
N SER A 178 -4.20 -2.44 -1.95
CA SER A 178 -3.29 -1.43 -2.52
C SER A 178 -2.32 -2.03 -3.56
N LEU A 179 -1.94 -3.31 -3.40
CA LEU A 179 -1.09 -4.03 -4.37
C LEU A 179 -1.75 -4.17 -5.73
N VAL A 180 -3.09 -4.18 -5.82
CA VAL A 180 -3.79 -4.15 -7.11
C VAL A 180 -3.32 -2.95 -7.93
N ALA A 181 -3.31 -1.75 -7.32
CA ALA A 181 -2.87 -0.54 -8.00
C ALA A 181 -1.40 -0.60 -8.41
N LEU A 182 -0.53 -1.06 -7.53
CA LEU A 182 0.91 -1.11 -7.77
C LEU A 182 1.27 -2.10 -8.89
N ILE A 183 0.75 -3.32 -8.81
CA ILE A 183 1.05 -4.40 -9.77
C ILE A 183 0.52 -4.05 -11.16
N THR A 184 -0.71 -3.56 -11.25
CA THR A 184 -1.30 -3.17 -12.52
C THR A 184 -0.61 -1.95 -13.13
N THR A 185 -0.09 -1.02 -12.32
CA THR A 185 0.74 0.08 -12.81
C THR A 185 1.97 -0.44 -13.55
N ILE A 186 2.71 -1.35 -12.94
CA ILE A 186 3.90 -1.95 -13.54
C ILE A 186 3.55 -2.62 -14.86
N GLY A 187 2.50 -3.43 -14.87
CA GLY A 187 2.07 -4.16 -16.08
C GLY A 187 1.68 -3.23 -17.22
N VAL A 188 0.81 -2.26 -16.97
CA VAL A 188 0.36 -1.31 -18.01
C VAL A 188 1.50 -0.47 -18.52
N LEU A 189 2.30 0.11 -17.63
CA LEU A 189 3.41 0.99 -18.04
C LEU A 189 4.46 0.23 -18.86
N ILE A 190 4.81 -0.99 -18.48
CA ILE A 190 5.77 -1.80 -19.24
C ILE A 190 5.21 -2.15 -20.60
N VAL A 191 3.98 -2.66 -20.70
CA VAL A 191 3.39 -3.05 -21.97
C VAL A 191 3.27 -1.88 -22.93
N THR A 192 2.87 -0.70 -22.44
CA THR A 192 2.65 0.48 -23.28
C THR A 192 3.94 1.22 -23.60
N SER A 193 4.84 1.40 -22.63
CA SER A 193 6.09 2.14 -22.84
C SER A 193 7.05 1.40 -23.77
N LEU A 194 7.15 0.07 -23.66
CA LEU A 194 7.99 -0.72 -24.55
C LEU A 194 7.38 -0.89 -25.94
N SER A 195 6.09 -0.59 -26.13
CA SER A 195 5.38 -0.94 -27.37
C SER A 195 5.92 -0.21 -28.60
N ILE A 196 6.10 1.11 -28.53
CA ILE A 196 6.59 1.92 -29.66
C ILE A 196 8.12 1.91 -29.70
N ALA A 197 8.75 1.97 -28.50
CA ALA A 197 10.20 1.95 -28.40
C ALA A 197 10.80 0.68 -29.04
N ARG A 198 10.15 -0.47 -28.85
CA ARG A 198 10.56 -1.74 -29.48
C ARG A 198 10.43 -1.72 -30.99
N GLU A 199 9.30 -1.24 -31.53
CA GLU A 199 9.10 -1.15 -32.98
C GLU A 199 10.10 -0.21 -33.63
N ARG A 200 10.48 0.88 -32.92
CA ARG A 200 11.51 1.79 -33.40
C ARG A 200 12.89 1.13 -33.39
N GLU A 201 13.26 0.46 -32.33
CA GLU A 201 14.55 -0.21 -32.20
C GLU A 201 14.73 -1.35 -33.21
N GLN A 202 13.63 -2.06 -33.54
CA GLN A 202 13.61 -3.13 -34.52
C GLN A 202 13.46 -2.63 -35.98
N GLY A 203 13.30 -1.32 -36.19
CA GLY A 203 13.08 -0.75 -37.53
C GLY A 203 11.73 -1.12 -38.15
N THR A 204 10.79 -1.65 -37.34
CA THR A 204 9.46 -2.06 -37.83
C THR A 204 8.42 -0.92 -37.72
N LEU A 205 8.79 0.20 -37.12
CA LEU A 205 7.91 1.36 -36.97
C LEU A 205 7.53 1.92 -38.36
N ASP A 206 8.49 2.04 -39.30
CA ASP A 206 8.24 2.54 -40.64
C ASP A 206 7.28 1.64 -41.42
N GLN A 207 7.38 0.32 -41.25
CA GLN A 207 6.44 -0.63 -41.84
C GLN A 207 5.02 -0.45 -41.31
N LEU A 208 4.90 -0.14 -40.00
CA LEU A 208 3.61 0.16 -39.38
C LEU A 208 3.01 1.46 -39.92
N LEU A 209 3.86 2.45 -40.24
CA LEU A 209 3.45 3.75 -40.76
C LEU A 209 2.99 3.71 -42.22
N VAL A 210 3.61 2.87 -43.02
CA VAL A 210 3.21 2.63 -44.43
C VAL A 210 1.95 1.74 -44.51
N SER A 211 1.59 1.05 -43.43
CA SER A 211 0.38 0.24 -43.40
C SER A 211 -0.90 1.09 -43.49
N PRO A 212 -2.01 0.56 -44.06
CA PRO A 212 -3.26 1.30 -44.18
C PRO A 212 -4.00 1.42 -42.84
N LEU A 213 -3.26 1.68 -41.75
CA LEU A 213 -3.78 1.88 -40.41
C LEU A 213 -3.80 3.37 -40.06
N THR A 214 -4.91 3.83 -39.51
CA THR A 214 -4.97 5.19 -38.96
C THR A 214 -4.23 5.28 -37.62
N THR A 215 -3.70 6.45 -37.31
CA THR A 215 -3.03 6.71 -36.01
C THR A 215 -3.88 6.29 -34.79
N TRP A 216 -5.18 6.50 -34.85
CA TRP A 216 -6.15 6.08 -33.87
C TRP A 216 -6.21 4.53 -33.72
N GLN A 217 -6.18 3.78 -34.80
CA GLN A 217 -6.16 2.32 -34.78
C GLN A 217 -4.89 1.78 -34.15
N ILE A 218 -3.76 2.41 -34.43
CA ILE A 218 -2.47 2.06 -33.80
C ILE A 218 -2.53 2.33 -32.29
N PHE A 219 -3.07 3.48 -31.91
CA PHE A 219 -3.20 3.85 -30.49
C PHE A 219 -4.06 2.85 -29.71
N ILE A 220 -5.26 2.51 -30.20
CA ILE A 220 -6.14 1.52 -29.57
C ILE A 220 -5.50 0.13 -29.59
N GLY A 221 -4.88 -0.26 -30.71
CA GLY A 221 -4.19 -1.54 -30.83
C GLY A 221 -3.07 -1.75 -29.82
N LYS A 222 -2.52 -0.66 -29.25
CA LYS A 222 -1.52 -0.69 -28.18
C LYS A 222 -2.15 -0.56 -26.78
N ALA A 223 -3.24 0.17 -26.65
CA ALA A 223 -3.95 0.39 -25.41
C ALA A 223 -4.70 -0.88 -24.93
N VAL A 224 -5.45 -1.54 -25.83
CA VAL A 224 -6.29 -2.68 -25.46
C VAL A 224 -5.50 -3.87 -24.90
N PRO A 225 -4.38 -4.31 -25.48
CA PRO A 225 -3.57 -5.37 -24.88
C PRO A 225 -3.06 -5.04 -23.48
N ALA A 226 -2.69 -3.78 -23.24
CA ALA A 226 -2.25 -3.35 -21.91
C ALA A 226 -3.39 -3.40 -20.86
N LEU A 227 -4.61 -3.01 -21.27
CA LEU A 227 -5.80 -3.11 -20.41
C LEU A 227 -6.16 -4.58 -20.11
N ILE A 228 -6.04 -5.48 -21.07
CA ILE A 228 -6.27 -6.91 -20.87
C ILE A 228 -5.26 -7.48 -19.87
N VAL A 229 -3.97 -7.15 -20.00
CA VAL A 229 -2.94 -7.56 -19.06
C VAL A 229 -3.21 -7.01 -17.66
N ALA A 230 -3.57 -5.73 -17.57
CA ALA A 230 -3.90 -5.10 -16.30
C ALA A 230 -5.09 -5.77 -15.60
N THR A 231 -6.16 -6.06 -16.37
CA THR A 231 -7.35 -6.75 -15.86
C THR A 231 -7.01 -8.16 -15.40
N ALA A 232 -6.18 -8.89 -16.12
CA ALA A 232 -5.71 -10.21 -15.73
C ALA A 232 -4.87 -10.16 -14.44
N GLN A 233 -3.96 -9.20 -14.32
CA GLN A 233 -3.17 -8.99 -13.11
C GLN A 233 -4.04 -8.60 -11.92
N ALA A 234 -4.97 -7.65 -12.08
CA ALA A 234 -5.92 -7.25 -11.05
C ALA A 234 -6.77 -8.43 -10.56
N SER A 235 -7.27 -9.25 -11.49
CA SER A 235 -8.04 -10.46 -11.18
C SER A 235 -7.19 -11.48 -10.41
N LEU A 236 -5.93 -11.66 -10.79
CA LEU A 236 -5.01 -12.56 -10.08
C LEU A 236 -4.76 -12.10 -8.65
N VAL A 237 -4.49 -10.79 -8.46
CA VAL A 237 -4.31 -10.21 -7.12
C VAL A 237 -5.59 -10.36 -6.28
N LEU A 238 -6.76 -10.14 -6.88
CA LEU A 238 -8.05 -10.31 -6.22
C LEU A 238 -8.26 -11.76 -5.76
N VAL A 239 -8.02 -12.72 -6.64
CA VAL A 239 -8.15 -14.16 -6.32
C VAL A 239 -7.19 -14.56 -5.21
N ILE A 240 -5.92 -14.18 -5.28
CA ILE A 240 -4.94 -14.47 -4.22
C ILE A 240 -5.34 -13.78 -2.91
N GLY A 241 -5.81 -12.53 -2.96
CA GLY A 241 -6.26 -11.79 -1.79
C GLY A 241 -7.41 -12.48 -1.05
N ILE A 242 -8.41 -12.95 -1.78
CA ILE A 242 -9.58 -13.62 -1.20
C ILE A 242 -9.22 -15.03 -0.71
N PHE A 243 -8.58 -15.86 -1.55
CA PHE A 243 -8.40 -17.28 -1.25
C PHE A 243 -7.16 -17.58 -0.39
N CYS A 244 -6.03 -16.88 -0.61
CA CYS A 244 -4.81 -17.14 0.14
C CYS A 244 -4.72 -16.31 1.43
N TYR A 245 -5.12 -15.02 1.36
CA TYR A 245 -5.04 -14.12 2.51
C TYR A 245 -6.36 -13.95 3.26
N GLN A 246 -7.46 -14.58 2.76
CA GLN A 246 -8.79 -14.54 3.38
C GLN A 246 -9.30 -13.12 3.66
N ILE A 247 -8.92 -12.17 2.80
CA ILE A 247 -9.36 -10.79 2.90
C ILE A 247 -10.77 -10.70 2.31
N PRO A 248 -11.78 -10.22 3.06
CA PRO A 248 -13.13 -10.12 2.57
C PRO A 248 -13.20 -9.10 1.43
N PHE A 249 -13.80 -9.50 0.32
CA PHE A 249 -14.18 -8.59 -0.74
C PHE A 249 -15.67 -8.24 -0.56
N ALA A 250 -15.91 -7.10 0.09
CA ALA A 250 -17.28 -6.70 0.44
C ALA A 250 -18.02 -6.00 -0.70
N GLY A 251 -17.31 -5.47 -1.69
CA GLY A 251 -17.87 -4.59 -2.71
C GLY A 251 -18.33 -5.27 -3.99
N SER A 252 -18.73 -4.46 -4.98
CA SER A 252 -19.18 -4.92 -6.30
C SER A 252 -18.01 -5.19 -7.25
N LEU A 253 -17.95 -6.41 -7.83
CA LEU A 253 -16.98 -6.75 -8.88
C LEU A 253 -17.14 -5.89 -10.12
N LEU A 254 -18.37 -5.56 -10.50
CA LEU A 254 -18.64 -4.69 -11.65
C LEU A 254 -17.98 -3.31 -11.45
N LEU A 255 -18.17 -2.73 -10.25
CA LEU A 255 -17.61 -1.43 -9.91
C LEU A 255 -16.07 -1.48 -9.87
N PHE A 256 -15.50 -2.56 -9.35
CA PHE A 256 -14.06 -2.80 -9.34
C PHE A 256 -13.47 -2.81 -10.76
N TYR A 257 -14.05 -3.59 -11.67
CA TYR A 257 -13.55 -3.65 -13.06
C TYR A 257 -13.82 -2.37 -13.86
N ALA A 258 -14.94 -1.69 -13.60
CA ALA A 258 -15.21 -0.40 -14.22
C ALA A 258 -14.18 0.67 -13.80
N THR A 259 -13.87 0.78 -12.51
CA THR A 259 -12.86 1.72 -12.01
C THR A 259 -11.45 1.34 -12.47
N MET A 260 -11.15 0.03 -12.54
CA MET A 260 -9.91 -0.51 -13.09
C MET A 260 -9.70 -0.10 -14.56
N LEU A 261 -10.76 -0.06 -15.37
CA LEU A 261 -10.69 0.36 -16.76
C LEU A 261 -10.26 1.83 -16.88
N PHE A 262 -10.86 2.73 -16.10
CA PHE A 262 -10.48 4.16 -16.10
C PHE A 262 -9.04 4.36 -15.59
N TYR A 263 -8.67 3.62 -14.57
CA TYR A 263 -7.29 3.62 -14.07
C TYR A 263 -6.29 3.14 -15.13
N GLY A 264 -6.58 2.01 -15.75
CA GLY A 264 -5.75 1.47 -16.83
C GLY A 264 -5.61 2.44 -18.01
N LEU A 265 -6.69 3.12 -18.41
CA LEU A 265 -6.65 4.14 -19.46
C LEU A 265 -5.75 5.32 -19.10
N SER A 266 -5.79 5.80 -17.84
CA SER A 266 -4.90 6.85 -17.39
C SER A 266 -3.42 6.45 -17.48
N LEU A 267 -3.09 5.22 -17.09
CA LEU A 267 -1.73 4.67 -17.18
C LEU A 267 -1.27 4.42 -18.62
N VAL A 268 -2.17 3.97 -19.49
CA VAL A 268 -1.88 3.82 -20.94
C VAL A 268 -1.40 5.14 -21.51
N GLY A 269 -2.05 6.25 -21.15
CA GLY A 269 -1.63 7.59 -21.56
C GLY A 269 -0.19 7.89 -21.15
N PHE A 270 0.16 7.67 -19.87
CA PHE A 270 1.53 7.87 -19.37
C PHE A 270 2.54 6.94 -20.05
N GLY A 271 2.22 5.64 -20.20
CA GLY A 271 3.12 4.69 -20.82
C GLY A 271 3.40 4.99 -22.30
N LEU A 272 2.38 5.39 -23.08
CA LEU A 272 2.56 5.81 -24.46
C LEU A 272 3.30 7.14 -24.59
N LEU A 273 3.13 8.07 -23.62
CA LEU A 273 3.93 9.28 -23.51
C LEU A 273 5.42 8.95 -23.37
N ILE A 274 5.77 8.09 -22.41
CA ILE A 274 7.14 7.63 -22.18
C ILE A 274 7.68 6.98 -23.46
N SER A 275 6.89 6.08 -24.07
CA SER A 275 7.28 5.39 -25.30
C SER A 275 7.54 6.34 -26.47
N ALA A 276 6.74 7.39 -26.59
CA ALA A 276 6.93 8.41 -27.62
C ALA A 276 8.21 9.23 -27.44
N LEU A 277 8.66 9.44 -26.21
CA LEU A 277 9.87 10.20 -25.90
C LEU A 277 11.15 9.38 -26.05
N CYS A 278 11.07 8.06 -25.89
CA CYS A 278 12.22 7.16 -25.89
C CYS A 278 12.51 6.60 -27.29
N SER A 279 13.79 6.36 -27.56
CA SER A 279 14.25 5.76 -28.83
C SER A 279 14.54 4.27 -28.72
N THR A 280 14.88 3.78 -27.52
CA THR A 280 15.21 2.37 -27.26
C THR A 280 14.34 1.80 -26.15
N GLN A 281 14.23 0.48 -26.10
CA GLN A 281 13.50 -0.22 -25.03
C GLN A 281 14.14 0.07 -23.65
N GLN A 282 15.46 0.15 -23.59
CA GLN A 282 16.16 0.45 -22.35
C GLN A 282 15.82 1.85 -21.82
N GLN A 283 15.78 2.86 -22.69
CA GLN A 283 15.35 4.21 -22.29
C GLN A 283 13.90 4.22 -21.81
N ALA A 284 13.00 3.51 -22.50
CA ALA A 284 11.60 3.41 -22.09
C ALA A 284 11.45 2.74 -20.73
N PHE A 285 12.23 1.70 -20.44
CA PHE A 285 12.25 1.02 -19.15
C PHE A 285 12.72 1.96 -18.04
N ILE A 286 13.81 2.69 -18.24
CA ILE A 286 14.28 3.71 -17.30
C ILE A 286 13.22 4.79 -17.09
N GLY A 287 12.57 5.26 -18.16
CA GLY A 287 11.49 6.24 -18.10
C GLY A 287 10.30 5.77 -17.24
N VAL A 288 9.94 4.49 -17.31
CA VAL A 288 8.92 3.89 -16.43
C VAL A 288 9.35 4.00 -14.96
N PHE A 289 10.59 3.66 -14.63
CA PHE A 289 11.08 3.75 -13.26
C PHE A 289 11.11 5.19 -12.73
N VAL A 290 11.58 6.13 -13.56
CA VAL A 290 11.62 7.56 -13.20
C VAL A 290 10.23 8.11 -12.90
N PHE A 291 9.21 7.66 -13.63
CA PHE A 291 7.81 8.01 -13.34
C PHE A 291 7.27 7.27 -12.13
N MET A 292 7.50 5.94 -12.05
CA MET A 292 6.86 5.08 -11.06
C MET A 292 7.33 5.36 -9.63
N MET A 293 8.63 5.61 -9.42
CA MET A 293 9.18 5.83 -8.09
C MET A 293 8.51 7.00 -7.34
N PRO A 294 8.46 8.24 -7.90
CA PRO A 294 7.73 9.32 -7.26
C PRO A 294 6.22 9.04 -7.16
N ALA A 295 5.63 8.43 -8.19
CA ALA A 295 4.19 8.16 -8.20
C ALA A 295 3.79 7.18 -7.09
N VAL A 296 4.57 6.14 -6.82
CA VAL A 296 4.31 5.21 -5.71
C VAL A 296 4.51 5.89 -4.35
N LEU A 297 5.56 6.68 -4.16
CA LEU A 297 5.79 7.42 -2.91
C LEU A 297 4.63 8.39 -2.60
N LEU A 298 4.10 9.04 -3.64
CA LEU A 298 3.03 10.03 -3.55
C LEU A 298 1.62 9.42 -3.66
N SER A 299 1.48 8.10 -3.62
CA SER A 299 0.19 7.42 -3.80
C SER A 299 -0.61 7.21 -2.53
N GLY A 300 -0.04 7.44 -1.35
CA GLY A 300 -0.64 7.02 -0.08
C GLY A 300 -0.49 5.53 0.23
N TYR A 301 0.31 4.82 -0.56
CA TYR A 301 0.64 3.40 -0.33
C TYR A 301 1.67 3.23 0.78
N ILE A 302 2.77 3.98 0.71
CA ILE A 302 3.89 3.89 1.68
C ILE A 302 3.62 4.77 2.89
N SER A 303 3.18 6.02 2.65
CA SER A 303 2.87 6.99 3.70
C SER A 303 1.53 7.67 3.39
N PRO A 304 0.63 7.82 4.37
CA PRO A 304 -0.64 8.51 4.18
C PRO A 304 -0.42 9.91 3.59
N VAL A 305 -1.25 10.27 2.62
CA VAL A 305 -1.13 11.58 1.93
C VAL A 305 -1.37 12.74 2.89
N GLU A 306 -2.19 12.53 3.91
CA GLU A 306 -2.54 13.52 4.95
C GLU A 306 -1.32 13.95 5.76
N ASN A 307 -0.29 13.10 5.87
CA ASN A 307 0.96 13.38 6.59
C ASN A 307 1.96 14.21 5.75
N MET A 308 1.66 14.45 4.48
CA MET A 308 2.53 15.22 3.59
C MET A 308 2.28 16.72 3.74
N PRO A 309 3.27 17.59 3.44
CA PRO A 309 3.06 19.03 3.36
C PRO A 309 1.93 19.39 2.36
N ILE A 310 1.14 20.44 2.64
CA ILE A 310 -0.05 20.81 1.85
C ILE A 310 0.24 20.96 0.36
N TRP A 311 1.36 21.59 -0.01
CA TRP A 311 1.75 21.74 -1.42
C TRP A 311 1.98 20.40 -2.12
N LEU A 312 2.52 19.41 -1.39
CA LEU A 312 2.77 18.08 -1.93
C LEU A 312 1.46 17.29 -2.07
N GLN A 313 0.53 17.44 -1.11
CA GLN A 313 -0.81 16.86 -1.21
C GLN A 313 -1.54 17.32 -2.48
N GLN A 314 -1.38 18.59 -2.89
CA GLN A 314 -1.96 19.11 -4.13
C GLN A 314 -1.34 18.44 -5.37
N ILE A 315 -0.03 18.24 -5.39
CA ILE A 315 0.65 17.54 -6.50
C ILE A 315 0.17 16.11 -6.64
N THR A 316 -0.12 15.43 -5.53
CA THR A 316 -0.60 14.03 -5.57
C THR A 316 -1.94 13.86 -6.29
N TRP A 317 -2.72 14.93 -6.51
CA TRP A 317 -3.97 14.87 -7.28
C TRP A 317 -3.79 14.47 -8.73
N ILE A 318 -2.62 14.74 -9.31
CA ILE A 318 -2.28 14.34 -10.69
C ILE A 318 -1.88 12.85 -10.76
N ASN A 319 -1.69 12.21 -9.62
CA ASN A 319 -1.23 10.85 -9.54
C ASN A 319 -2.38 9.82 -9.63
N PRO A 320 -2.50 9.04 -10.71
CA PRO A 320 -3.57 8.07 -10.84
C PRO A 320 -3.50 6.95 -9.80
N ILE A 321 -2.28 6.59 -9.32
CA ILE A 321 -2.08 5.52 -8.34
C ILE A 321 -2.76 5.89 -7.01
N ARG A 322 -2.69 7.16 -6.58
CA ARG A 322 -3.36 7.66 -5.37
C ARG A 322 -4.85 7.35 -5.39
N HIS A 323 -5.51 7.81 -6.44
CA HIS A 323 -6.96 7.69 -6.56
C HIS A 323 -7.42 6.23 -6.63
N PHE A 324 -6.71 5.40 -7.41
CA PHE A 324 -7.08 4.00 -7.54
C PHE A 324 -6.78 3.18 -6.29
N THR A 325 -5.69 3.47 -5.58
CA THR A 325 -5.39 2.84 -4.29
C THR A 325 -6.50 3.12 -3.26
N GLU A 326 -7.02 4.34 -3.23
CA GLU A 326 -8.14 4.68 -2.35
C GLU A 326 -9.44 3.98 -2.78
N ILE A 327 -9.76 3.98 -4.07
CA ILE A 327 -10.93 3.28 -4.61
C ILE A 327 -10.88 1.79 -4.27
N THR A 328 -9.75 1.12 -4.48
CA THR A 328 -9.63 -0.31 -4.19
C THR A 328 -9.85 -0.62 -2.71
N LYS A 329 -9.28 0.17 -1.80
CA LYS A 329 -9.53 0.02 -0.36
C LYS A 329 -11.01 0.20 0.01
N GLN A 330 -11.67 1.20 -0.57
CA GLN A 330 -13.08 1.47 -0.32
C GLN A 330 -13.98 0.35 -0.85
N ILE A 331 -13.69 -0.19 -2.05
CA ILE A 331 -14.45 -1.32 -2.60
C ILE A 331 -14.21 -2.59 -1.79
N TYR A 332 -12.94 -2.93 -1.50
CA TYR A 332 -12.62 -4.18 -0.80
C TYR A 332 -13.22 -4.23 0.60
N LEU A 333 -13.02 -3.17 1.40
CA LEU A 333 -13.28 -3.21 2.83
C LEU A 333 -14.61 -2.58 3.24
N LYS A 334 -15.06 -1.53 2.53
CA LYS A 334 -16.22 -0.74 2.95
C LYS A 334 -17.50 -1.04 2.18
N ASN A 335 -17.47 -1.90 1.14
CA ASN A 335 -18.59 -2.04 0.21
C ASN A 335 -19.11 -0.68 -0.28
N ALA A 336 -18.17 0.22 -0.65
CA ALA A 336 -18.53 1.59 -0.99
C ALA A 336 -19.37 1.64 -2.27
N ASP A 337 -20.43 2.42 -2.23
CA ASP A 337 -21.28 2.70 -3.37
C ASP A 337 -20.61 3.64 -4.37
N PHE A 338 -21.15 3.69 -5.59
CA PHE A 338 -20.66 4.58 -6.65
C PHE A 338 -20.54 6.05 -6.19
N SER A 339 -21.47 6.54 -5.38
CA SER A 339 -21.46 7.92 -4.88
C SER A 339 -20.23 8.26 -4.05
N VAL A 340 -19.75 7.32 -3.23
CA VAL A 340 -18.54 7.50 -2.40
C VAL A 340 -17.30 7.46 -3.26
N ILE A 341 -17.24 6.53 -4.22
CA ILE A 341 -16.08 6.32 -5.09
C ILE A 341 -15.95 7.43 -6.12
N PHE A 342 -17.04 8.08 -6.49
CA PHE A 342 -17.07 9.14 -7.50
C PHE A 342 -16.07 10.26 -7.19
N HIS A 343 -15.84 10.57 -5.92
CA HIS A 343 -14.87 11.60 -5.51
C HIS A 343 -13.43 11.26 -5.97
N SER A 344 -13.04 10.01 -5.97
CA SER A 344 -11.72 9.55 -6.45
C SER A 344 -11.76 9.10 -7.92
N LEU A 345 -12.93 8.85 -8.50
CA LEU A 345 -13.08 8.39 -9.88
C LEU A 345 -13.00 9.53 -10.90
N TRP A 346 -13.62 10.69 -10.62
CA TRP A 346 -13.60 11.81 -11.57
C TRP A 346 -12.20 12.35 -11.89
N PRO A 347 -11.24 12.44 -10.91
CA PRO A 347 -9.87 12.81 -11.25
C PRO A 347 -9.20 11.80 -12.18
N LEU A 348 -9.41 10.49 -11.97
CA LEU A 348 -8.90 9.45 -12.86
C LEU A 348 -9.41 9.62 -14.29
N PHE A 349 -10.68 9.95 -14.45
CA PHE A 349 -11.26 10.19 -15.76
C PHE A 349 -10.61 11.38 -16.47
N ILE A 350 -10.40 12.50 -15.78
CA ILE A 350 -9.71 13.66 -16.32
C ILE A 350 -8.26 13.34 -16.67
N ILE A 351 -7.54 12.68 -15.77
CA ILE A 351 -6.15 12.24 -16.02
C ILE A 351 -6.09 11.37 -17.26
N ALA A 352 -7.01 10.39 -17.41
CA ALA A 352 -7.07 9.51 -18.58
C ALA A 352 -7.26 10.28 -19.88
N ILE A 353 -8.16 11.28 -19.90
CA ILE A 353 -8.39 12.12 -21.08
C ILE A 353 -7.15 12.95 -21.41
N ILE A 354 -6.58 13.63 -20.44
CA ILE A 354 -5.43 14.51 -20.65
C ILE A 354 -4.23 13.71 -21.13
N THR A 355 -3.86 12.64 -20.42
CA THR A 355 -2.67 11.84 -20.74
C THR A 355 -2.80 11.14 -22.07
N SER A 356 -3.99 10.57 -22.38
CA SER A 356 -4.25 9.92 -23.67
C SER A 356 -4.24 10.92 -24.82
N SER A 357 -4.80 12.12 -24.62
CA SER A 357 -4.81 13.17 -25.65
C SER A 357 -3.41 13.69 -25.95
N VAL A 358 -2.61 13.93 -24.91
CA VAL A 358 -1.22 14.39 -25.07
C VAL A 358 -0.37 13.28 -25.72
N ALA A 359 -0.53 12.03 -25.27
CA ALA A 359 0.15 10.89 -25.88
C ALA A 359 -0.21 10.74 -27.37
N TYR A 360 -1.49 10.85 -27.72
CA TYR A 360 -1.95 10.79 -29.09
C TYR A 360 -1.38 11.93 -29.95
N TYR A 361 -1.38 13.17 -29.42
CA TYR A 361 -0.82 14.33 -30.11
C TYR A 361 0.68 14.17 -30.38
N LEU A 362 1.47 13.78 -29.37
CA LEU A 362 2.89 13.57 -29.53
C LEU A 362 3.20 12.40 -30.48
N PHE A 363 2.43 11.34 -30.40
CA PHE A 363 2.54 10.21 -31.32
C PHE A 363 2.29 10.66 -32.76
N ARG A 364 1.21 11.42 -33.01
CA ARG A 364 0.90 11.95 -34.33
C ARG A 364 2.01 12.87 -34.87
N LYS A 365 2.56 13.76 -33.99
CA LYS A 365 3.63 14.69 -34.40
C LYS A 365 4.94 13.97 -34.77
N LYS A 366 5.23 12.83 -34.15
CA LYS A 366 6.44 12.05 -34.45
C LYS A 366 6.29 11.12 -35.66
N ILE A 367 5.06 10.88 -36.10
CA ILE A 367 4.70 10.05 -37.26
C ILE A 367 4.51 10.90 -38.51
N ALA A 368 4.11 12.17 -38.35
CA ALA A 368 4.03 13.14 -39.43
C ALA A 368 5.39 13.75 -39.74
#